data_60e74ca605cd8a66b2e72f72bff3a2f3
#
_entry.id   60e74ca605cd8a66b2e72f72bff3a2f3
#
_cell.length_a   1.000
_cell.length_b   1.000
_cell.length_c   1.000
_cell.angle_alpha   90.00
_cell.angle_beta   90.00
_cell.angle_gamma   90.00
#
_symmetry.space_group_name_H-M   'P 1'
#
loop_
_entity.id
_entity.type
_entity.pdbx_description
1 polymer ?
#
loop_
_entity_poly.entity_id
_entity_poly.type
_entity_poly.pdbx_seq_one_letter_code
_entity_poly.pdbx_strand_id
1 'polypeptide(L)'
;DDKARCFYELMRKTEVFVGDYNPIYVDLIHRLIDSKLVCMDDETEALSPTPRADCLKAAWDNGAVSLQGRGSDGLAIVESLISDGMLSYSEKLFTPDESAYLDYMFNDATFSNSQGLRNRYDHAHSPIDDPNSEEFRADYYRMLTLLIAVTLKINDELSATTGRGHLENFVDWPYYDESVLNFVEELAAGEK
;
A
#
# COMPACT_ATOMS: atom_id res chain seq x y z
N ASP A 1 -17.54 -12.58 -14.37
CA ASP A 1 -16.66 -13.54 -15.05
C ASP A 1 -15.68 -14.08 -14.01
N ASP A 2 -15.96 -15.27 -13.49
CA ASP A 2 -15.24 -15.85 -12.34
C ASP A 2 -14.02 -16.69 -12.78
N LYS A 3 -13.41 -16.32 -13.91
CA LYS A 3 -12.24 -17.02 -14.44
C LYS A 3 -10.99 -16.62 -13.68
N ALA A 4 -10.14 -17.61 -13.35
CA ALA A 4 -8.83 -17.35 -12.79
C ALA A 4 -7.95 -16.66 -13.84
N ARG A 5 -7.24 -15.60 -13.44
CA ARG A 5 -6.35 -14.82 -14.31
C ARG A 5 -4.92 -15.37 -14.32
N CYS A 6 -4.56 -16.12 -13.30
CA CYS A 6 -3.25 -16.73 -13.15
C CYS A 6 -3.33 -18.04 -12.34
N PHE A 7 -2.23 -18.80 -12.34
CA PHE A 7 -2.14 -20.09 -11.64
C PHE A 7 -2.39 -19.97 -10.12
N TYR A 8 -1.92 -18.89 -9.50
CA TYR A 8 -2.18 -18.59 -8.08
C TYR A 8 -3.68 -18.49 -7.79
N GLU A 9 -4.44 -17.72 -8.61
CA GLU A 9 -5.89 -17.59 -8.44
C GLU A 9 -6.62 -18.90 -8.71
N LEU A 10 -6.11 -19.70 -9.64
CA LEU A 10 -6.69 -21.02 -9.93
C LEU A 10 -6.61 -21.92 -8.71
N MET A 11 -5.44 -22.05 -8.08
CA MET A 11 -5.26 -22.83 -6.85
C MET A 11 -6.09 -22.31 -5.66
N ARG A 12 -6.45 -21.02 -5.66
CA ARG A 12 -7.33 -20.45 -4.62
C ARG A 12 -8.81 -20.71 -4.86
N LYS A 13 -9.21 -20.95 -6.11
CA LYS A 13 -10.61 -21.11 -6.50
C LYS A 13 -11.03 -22.58 -6.66
N THR A 14 -10.11 -23.44 -7.02
CA THR A 14 -10.39 -24.86 -7.33
C THR A 14 -9.26 -25.73 -6.81
N GLU A 15 -9.57 -26.99 -6.59
CA GLU A 15 -8.54 -28.02 -6.40
C GLU A 15 -7.78 -28.22 -7.70
N VAL A 16 -6.47 -28.28 -7.62
CA VAL A 16 -5.55 -28.37 -8.76
C VAL A 16 -4.55 -29.48 -8.48
N PHE A 17 -4.35 -30.38 -9.43
CA PHE A 17 -3.43 -31.51 -9.30
C PHE A 17 -2.35 -31.45 -10.39
N VAL A 18 -1.15 -31.93 -10.06
CA VAL A 18 -0.04 -31.97 -11.04
C VAL A 18 -0.42 -32.78 -12.27
N GLY A 19 -1.14 -33.91 -12.06
CA GLY A 19 -1.58 -34.80 -13.14
C GLY A 19 -2.54 -34.21 -14.16
N ASP A 20 -3.15 -33.08 -13.88
CA ASP A 20 -4.07 -32.39 -14.80
C ASP A 20 -3.35 -31.61 -15.91
N TYR A 21 -2.02 -31.52 -15.83
CA TYR A 21 -1.22 -30.64 -16.70
C TYR A 21 -0.35 -31.42 -17.70
N ASN A 22 -0.14 -30.77 -18.85
CA ASN A 22 0.83 -31.23 -19.85
C ASN A 22 2.26 -31.23 -19.26
N PRO A 23 3.14 -32.19 -19.61
CA PRO A 23 4.50 -32.31 -19.10
C PRO A 23 5.30 -31.00 -19.11
N ILE A 24 5.10 -30.12 -20.07
CA ILE A 24 5.78 -28.79 -20.12
C ILE A 24 5.41 -27.95 -18.89
N TYR A 25 4.18 -28.01 -18.46
CA TYR A 25 3.72 -27.24 -17.28
C TYR A 25 4.08 -27.95 -15.98
N VAL A 26 4.22 -29.26 -15.97
CA VAL A 26 4.66 -30.05 -14.81
C VAL A 26 6.05 -29.60 -14.37
N ASP A 27 6.98 -29.38 -15.30
CA ASP A 27 8.33 -28.88 -14.97
C ASP A 27 8.28 -27.48 -14.33
N LEU A 28 7.34 -26.61 -14.77
CA LEU A 28 7.14 -25.28 -14.18
C LEU A 28 6.54 -25.40 -12.78
N ILE A 29 5.58 -26.29 -12.58
CA ILE A 29 4.95 -26.54 -11.27
C ILE A 29 6.02 -27.04 -10.28
N HIS A 30 6.87 -27.99 -10.68
CA HIS A 30 7.96 -28.48 -9.83
C HIS A 30 8.93 -27.34 -9.44
N ARG A 31 9.27 -26.43 -10.35
CA ARG A 31 10.08 -25.24 -10.01
C ARG A 31 9.38 -24.32 -9.00
N LEU A 32 8.05 -24.18 -9.05
CA LEU A 32 7.29 -23.42 -8.05
C LEU A 32 7.30 -24.13 -6.69
N ILE A 33 7.26 -25.46 -6.67
CA ILE A 33 7.40 -26.28 -5.46
C ILE A 33 8.81 -26.13 -4.88
N ASP A 34 9.85 -26.29 -5.70
CA ASP A 34 11.25 -26.13 -5.30
C ASP A 34 11.56 -24.74 -4.72
N SER A 35 10.95 -23.71 -5.29
CA SER A 35 11.04 -22.33 -4.78
C SER A 35 10.14 -22.04 -3.57
N LYS A 36 9.42 -23.06 -3.08
CA LYS A 36 8.49 -22.97 -1.95
C LYS A 36 7.37 -21.94 -2.15
N LEU A 37 6.98 -21.69 -3.38
CA LEU A 37 5.82 -20.86 -3.72
C LEU A 37 4.53 -21.67 -3.77
N VAL A 38 4.63 -22.94 -4.09
CA VAL A 38 3.53 -23.89 -4.12
C VAL A 38 3.89 -25.05 -3.20
N CYS A 39 2.93 -25.55 -2.44
CA CYS A 39 3.04 -26.84 -1.74
C CYS A 39 2.08 -27.84 -2.38
N MET A 40 2.50 -29.09 -2.33
CA MET A 40 1.70 -30.23 -2.73
C MET A 40 1.38 -31.02 -1.47
N ASP A 41 0.12 -31.34 -1.29
CA ASP A 41 -0.34 -32.17 -0.19
C ASP A 41 0.07 -33.62 -0.43
N ASP A 42 0.70 -34.28 0.56
CA ASP A 42 1.26 -35.64 0.43
C ASP A 42 0.20 -36.73 0.28
N GLU A 43 -1.04 -36.50 0.72
CA GLU A 43 -2.11 -37.51 0.67
C GLU A 43 -2.99 -37.35 -0.57
N THR A 44 -3.30 -36.11 -0.93
CA THR A 44 -4.24 -35.78 -2.02
C THR A 44 -3.55 -35.37 -3.32
N GLU A 45 -2.25 -35.06 -3.28
CA GLU A 45 -1.47 -34.48 -4.39
C GLU A 45 -2.04 -33.11 -4.86
N ALA A 46 -2.91 -32.50 -4.06
CA ALA A 46 -3.47 -31.18 -4.36
C ALA A 46 -2.42 -30.09 -4.17
N LEU A 47 -2.41 -29.15 -5.12
CA LEU A 47 -1.52 -28.00 -5.11
C LEU A 47 -2.19 -26.82 -4.41
N SER A 48 -1.43 -26.13 -3.55
CA SER A 48 -1.89 -24.88 -2.91
C SER A 48 -0.78 -23.85 -2.82
N PRO A 49 -1.12 -22.55 -2.87
CA PRO A 49 -0.14 -21.49 -2.72
C PRO A 49 0.32 -21.38 -1.27
N THR A 50 1.62 -21.15 -1.08
CA THR A 50 2.21 -20.92 0.24
C THR A 50 2.09 -19.45 0.66
N PRO A 51 2.33 -19.12 1.95
CA PRO A 51 2.43 -17.73 2.38
C PRO A 51 3.49 -16.89 1.64
N ARG A 52 4.52 -17.54 1.06
CA ARG A 52 5.50 -16.88 0.18
C ARG A 52 4.84 -16.42 -1.13
N ALA A 53 4.01 -17.27 -1.74
CA ALA A 53 3.26 -16.91 -2.93
C ALA A 53 2.24 -15.80 -2.63
N ASP A 54 1.59 -15.82 -1.46
CA ASP A 54 0.67 -14.76 -1.02
C ASP A 54 1.41 -13.41 -0.92
N CYS A 55 2.63 -13.41 -0.37
CA CYS A 55 3.46 -12.22 -0.26
C CYS A 55 3.87 -11.68 -1.64
N LEU A 56 4.32 -12.56 -2.56
CA LEU A 56 4.68 -12.15 -3.93
C LEU A 56 3.47 -11.65 -4.72
N LYS A 57 2.29 -12.28 -4.54
CA LYS A 57 1.06 -11.81 -5.19
C LYS A 57 0.67 -10.41 -4.70
N ALA A 58 0.78 -10.17 -3.40
CA ALA A 58 0.54 -8.84 -2.84
C ALA A 58 1.54 -7.80 -3.37
N ALA A 59 2.83 -8.16 -3.50
CA ALA A 59 3.84 -7.31 -4.11
C ALA A 59 3.54 -7.00 -5.57
N TRP A 60 3.10 -8.00 -6.32
CA TRP A 60 2.73 -7.85 -7.73
C TRP A 60 1.52 -6.93 -7.91
N ASP A 61 0.47 -7.12 -7.09
CA ASP A 61 -0.77 -6.37 -7.23
C ASP A 61 -0.63 -4.89 -6.80
N ASN A 62 0.20 -4.63 -5.81
CA ASN A 62 0.34 -3.30 -5.19
C ASN A 62 1.68 -2.59 -5.52
N GLY A 63 2.54 -3.24 -6.32
CA GLY A 63 3.88 -2.72 -6.62
C GLY A 63 4.85 -2.74 -5.43
N ALA A 64 4.37 -3.04 -4.23
CA ALA A 64 5.17 -3.13 -3.01
C ALA A 64 4.46 -3.95 -1.92
N VAL A 65 5.21 -4.38 -0.91
CA VAL A 65 4.70 -5.02 0.30
C VAL A 65 5.15 -4.21 1.52
N SER A 66 4.19 -3.75 2.32
CA SER A 66 4.50 -3.11 3.59
C SER A 66 5.03 -4.14 4.60
N LEU A 67 6.06 -3.76 5.34
CA LEU A 67 6.59 -4.55 6.47
C LEU A 67 5.81 -4.29 7.75
N GLN A 68 5.07 -3.20 7.78
CA GLN A 68 4.32 -2.76 8.94
C GLN A 68 3.20 -3.73 9.31
N GLY A 69 3.04 -3.99 10.61
CA GLY A 69 2.01 -4.89 11.12
C GLY A 69 2.24 -6.37 10.83
N ARG A 70 3.37 -6.75 10.20
CA ARG A 70 3.75 -8.15 9.99
C ARG A 70 4.38 -8.69 11.26
N GLY A 71 3.84 -9.82 11.76
CA GLY A 71 4.49 -10.55 12.85
C GLY A 71 5.84 -11.15 12.39
N SER A 72 6.56 -11.77 13.34
CA SER A 72 7.86 -12.43 13.10
C SER A 72 7.87 -13.34 11.88
N ASP A 73 6.82 -14.13 11.71
CA ASP A 73 6.71 -15.10 10.61
C ASP A 73 6.56 -14.42 9.26
N GLY A 74 5.76 -13.34 9.21
CA GLY A 74 5.61 -12.53 8.00
C GLY A 74 6.90 -11.82 7.59
N LEU A 75 7.68 -11.31 8.55
CA LEU A 75 8.99 -10.73 8.30
C LEU A 75 9.98 -11.77 7.80
N ALA A 76 10.03 -12.97 8.41
CA ALA A 76 10.89 -14.07 7.97
C ALA A 76 10.58 -14.50 6.52
N ILE A 77 9.31 -14.49 6.12
CA ILE A 77 8.90 -14.75 4.73
C ILE A 77 9.48 -13.70 3.79
N VAL A 78 9.32 -12.41 4.11
CA VAL A 78 9.86 -11.32 3.27
C VAL A 78 11.38 -11.40 3.17
N GLU A 79 12.09 -11.61 4.29
CA GLU A 79 13.55 -11.78 4.31
C GLU A 79 14.01 -12.94 3.44
N SER A 80 13.29 -14.09 3.50
CA SER A 80 13.60 -15.24 2.67
C SER A 80 13.40 -14.94 1.17
N LEU A 81 12.36 -14.18 0.79
CA LEU A 81 12.12 -13.76 -0.59
C LEU A 81 13.18 -12.77 -1.09
N ILE A 82 13.68 -11.91 -0.21
CA ILE A 82 14.79 -11.00 -0.52
C ILE A 82 16.09 -11.79 -0.71
N SER A 83 16.37 -12.74 0.18
CA SER A 83 17.55 -13.62 0.08
C SER A 83 17.57 -14.42 -1.23
N ASP A 84 16.40 -14.86 -1.70
CA ASP A 84 16.24 -15.57 -2.97
C ASP A 84 16.21 -14.64 -4.20
N GLY A 85 16.35 -13.32 -4.01
CA GLY A 85 16.33 -12.32 -5.08
C GLY A 85 14.97 -12.09 -5.73
N MET A 86 13.89 -12.55 -5.11
CA MET A 86 12.52 -12.37 -5.63
C MET A 86 11.92 -11.02 -5.24
N LEU A 87 12.39 -10.44 -4.15
CA LEU A 87 12.05 -9.09 -3.69
C LEU A 87 13.32 -8.29 -3.41
N SER A 88 13.19 -6.98 -3.31
CA SER A 88 14.25 -6.08 -2.86
C SER A 88 13.66 -5.01 -1.95
N TYR A 89 14.47 -4.48 -1.04
CA TYR A 89 14.08 -3.32 -0.24
C TYR A 89 13.94 -2.07 -1.11
N SER A 90 12.96 -1.25 -0.78
CA SER A 90 12.83 0.10 -1.33
C SER A 90 13.04 1.10 -0.19
N GLU A 91 13.92 2.08 -0.41
CA GLU A 91 14.14 3.20 0.52
C GLU A 91 13.14 4.34 0.32
N LYS A 92 12.17 4.17 -0.59
CA LYS A 92 11.17 5.19 -0.88
C LYS A 92 10.04 5.11 0.14
N LEU A 93 9.65 6.28 0.66
CA LEU A 93 8.53 6.41 1.58
C LEU A 93 7.19 5.99 0.92
N PHE A 94 7.02 6.32 -0.35
CA PHE A 94 5.79 6.04 -1.10
C PHE A 94 5.99 4.89 -2.08
N THR A 95 4.98 4.04 -2.20
CA THR A 95 4.89 3.05 -3.27
C THR A 95 4.73 3.75 -4.63
N PRO A 96 4.96 3.05 -5.76
CA PRO A 96 4.74 3.63 -7.08
C PRO A 96 3.33 4.20 -7.27
N ASP A 97 2.29 3.50 -6.78
CA ASP A 97 0.90 3.92 -6.91
C ASP A 97 0.58 5.13 -6.02
N GLU A 98 1.10 5.17 -4.79
CA GLU A 98 0.98 6.33 -3.90
C GLU A 98 1.67 7.55 -4.53
N SER A 99 2.85 7.36 -5.11
CA SER A 99 3.58 8.44 -5.82
C SER A 99 2.80 8.94 -7.05
N ALA A 100 2.23 8.02 -7.84
CA ALA A 100 1.41 8.37 -8.98
C ALA A 100 0.14 9.13 -8.57
N TYR A 101 -0.48 8.75 -7.45
CA TYR A 101 -1.61 9.48 -6.89
C TYR A 101 -1.24 10.90 -6.45
N LEU A 102 -0.10 11.07 -5.76
CA LEU A 102 0.40 12.40 -5.39
C LEU A 102 0.72 13.25 -6.62
N ASP A 103 1.34 12.66 -7.65
CA ASP A 103 1.57 13.35 -8.92
C ASP A 103 0.27 13.77 -9.60
N TYR A 104 -0.75 12.91 -9.61
CA TYR A 104 -2.07 13.25 -10.12
C TYR A 104 -2.70 14.45 -9.38
N MET A 105 -2.51 14.52 -8.07
CA MET A 105 -3.09 15.61 -7.26
C MET A 105 -2.32 16.92 -7.41
N PHE A 106 -0.99 16.85 -7.50
CA PHE A 106 -0.14 18.05 -7.44
C PHE A 106 0.38 18.53 -8.80
N ASN A 107 0.70 17.60 -9.72
CA ASN A 107 1.37 17.89 -10.97
C ASN A 107 0.48 17.62 -12.18
N ASP A 108 0.51 18.52 -13.17
CA ASP A 108 -0.13 18.31 -14.48
C ASP A 108 0.84 17.75 -15.55
N ALA A 109 2.11 17.57 -15.20
CA ALA A 109 3.12 17.11 -16.15
C ALA A 109 2.95 15.63 -16.55
N THR A 110 2.44 14.81 -15.64
CA THR A 110 2.33 13.35 -15.84
C THR A 110 0.92 12.95 -16.31
N PHE A 111 -0.10 13.64 -15.83
CA PHE A 111 -1.51 13.31 -16.09
C PHE A 111 -2.23 14.52 -16.71
N SER A 112 -2.74 14.36 -17.91
CA SER A 112 -3.48 15.43 -18.63
C SER A 112 -4.79 15.86 -17.94
N ASN A 113 -5.32 15.02 -17.04
CA ASN A 113 -6.52 15.26 -16.24
C ASN A 113 -6.21 15.45 -14.75
N SER A 114 -4.98 15.80 -14.40
CA SER A 114 -4.56 16.02 -13.01
C SER A 114 -5.34 17.15 -12.35
N GLN A 115 -5.34 17.14 -11.01
CA GLN A 115 -5.93 18.24 -10.24
C GLN A 115 -5.05 19.50 -10.25
N GLY A 116 -3.74 19.35 -10.50
CA GLY A 116 -2.78 20.44 -10.66
C GLY A 116 -2.73 21.40 -9.46
N LEU A 117 -2.99 20.92 -8.23
CA LEU A 117 -3.13 21.77 -7.05
C LEU A 117 -1.89 22.64 -6.82
N ARG A 118 -0.68 22.09 -7.03
CA ARG A 118 0.55 22.87 -6.91
C ARG A 118 0.58 24.03 -7.90
N ASN A 119 0.34 23.76 -9.19
CA ASN A 119 0.41 24.78 -10.23
C ASN A 119 -0.65 25.85 -10.02
N ARG A 120 -1.79 25.49 -9.46
CA ARG A 120 -2.90 26.42 -9.19
C ARG A 120 -2.57 27.44 -8.09
N TYR A 121 -1.77 27.05 -7.07
CA TYR A 121 -1.51 27.88 -5.89
C TYR A 121 -0.06 28.40 -5.78
N ASP A 122 0.94 27.70 -6.32
CA ASP A 122 2.35 28.09 -6.21
C ASP A 122 2.75 29.27 -7.09
N HIS A 123 2.05 29.48 -8.22
CA HIS A 123 2.44 30.49 -9.21
C HIS A 123 1.69 31.82 -9.10
N ALA A 124 1.11 32.15 -7.96
CA ALA A 124 0.37 33.39 -7.68
C ALA A 124 -0.77 33.70 -8.69
N HIS A 125 -1.10 32.76 -9.52
CA HIS A 125 -2.21 32.82 -10.47
C HIS A 125 -3.34 31.93 -9.96
N SER A 126 -3.81 32.19 -8.73
CA SER A 126 -5.02 31.50 -8.29
C SER A 126 -6.14 31.91 -9.26
N PRO A 127 -6.72 31.00 -10.01
CA PRO A 127 -7.87 31.29 -10.86
C PRO A 127 -9.12 31.61 -10.04
N ILE A 128 -8.99 31.55 -8.72
CA ILE A 128 -10.07 31.71 -7.77
C ILE A 128 -9.96 33.12 -7.16
N ASP A 129 -10.71 34.04 -7.70
CA ASP A 129 -10.77 35.42 -7.20
C ASP A 129 -11.45 35.51 -5.83
N ASP A 130 -12.26 34.52 -5.45
CA ASP A 130 -12.99 34.49 -4.18
C ASP A 130 -12.48 33.33 -3.30
N PRO A 131 -11.77 33.63 -2.20
CA PRO A 131 -11.31 32.61 -1.24
C PRO A 131 -12.45 31.89 -0.49
N ASN A 132 -13.70 32.40 -0.59
CA ASN A 132 -14.87 31.72 -0.02
C ASN A 132 -15.63 30.87 -1.04
N SER A 133 -15.13 30.73 -2.27
CA SER A 133 -15.76 29.88 -3.28
C SER A 133 -15.78 28.43 -2.85
N GLU A 134 -16.76 27.66 -3.32
CA GLU A 134 -16.85 26.22 -3.07
C GLU A 134 -15.63 25.47 -3.63
N GLU A 135 -15.09 25.93 -4.75
CA GLU A 135 -13.91 25.36 -5.37
C GLU A 135 -12.67 25.50 -4.48
N PHE A 136 -12.43 26.70 -3.93
CA PHE A 136 -11.33 26.94 -3.00
C PHE A 136 -11.45 26.06 -1.75
N ARG A 137 -12.65 25.97 -1.19
CA ARG A 137 -12.90 25.12 -0.02
C ARG A 137 -12.67 23.64 -0.33
N ALA A 138 -13.10 23.18 -1.51
CA ALA A 138 -12.86 21.80 -1.94
C ALA A 138 -11.37 21.51 -2.09
N ASP A 139 -10.60 22.41 -2.70
CA ASP A 139 -9.15 22.28 -2.84
C ASP A 139 -8.44 22.32 -1.48
N TYR A 140 -8.88 23.21 -0.58
CA TYR A 140 -8.38 23.24 0.79
C TYR A 140 -8.56 21.90 1.51
N TYR A 141 -9.75 21.30 1.45
CA TYR A 141 -9.99 19.99 2.05
C TYR A 141 -9.20 18.87 1.39
N ARG A 142 -9.01 18.91 0.07
CA ARG A 142 -8.13 17.94 -0.63
C ARG A 142 -6.69 18.06 -0.14
N MET A 143 -6.15 19.27 -0.05
CA MET A 143 -4.80 19.53 0.45
C MET A 143 -4.64 19.07 1.91
N LEU A 144 -5.61 19.36 2.77
CA LEU A 144 -5.61 18.94 4.16
C LEU A 144 -5.63 17.41 4.29
N THR A 145 -6.48 16.73 3.51
CA THR A 145 -6.54 15.27 3.49
C THR A 145 -5.21 14.66 3.05
N LEU A 146 -4.57 15.21 2.02
CA LEU A 146 -3.26 14.76 1.56
C LEU A 146 -2.18 14.99 2.61
N LEU A 147 -2.18 16.15 3.28
CA LEU A 147 -1.24 16.44 4.36
C LEU A 147 -1.38 15.44 5.51
N ILE A 148 -2.62 15.14 5.92
CA ILE A 148 -2.89 14.14 6.95
C ILE A 148 -2.39 12.76 6.50
N ALA A 149 -2.70 12.33 5.28
CA ALA A 149 -2.28 11.03 4.75
C ALA A 149 -0.75 10.89 4.71
N VAL A 150 -0.04 11.92 4.24
CA VAL A 150 1.44 11.96 4.22
C VAL A 150 2.01 11.93 5.63
N THR A 151 1.43 12.68 6.55
CA THR A 151 1.86 12.71 7.96
C THR A 151 1.69 11.36 8.62
N LEU A 152 0.55 10.70 8.41
CA LEU A 152 0.30 9.35 8.91
C LEU A 152 1.31 8.36 8.33
N LYS A 153 1.58 8.42 7.02
CA LYS A 153 2.57 7.55 6.37
C LYS A 153 3.96 7.72 6.97
N ILE A 154 4.41 8.96 7.19
CA ILE A 154 5.70 9.25 7.83
C ILE A 154 5.72 8.69 9.26
N ASN A 155 4.65 8.90 10.02
CA ASN A 155 4.55 8.39 11.38
C ASN A 155 4.60 6.86 11.42
N ASP A 156 3.93 6.20 10.50
CA ASP A 156 3.94 4.75 10.37
C ASP A 156 5.34 4.20 10.11
N GLU A 157 6.08 4.80 9.18
CA GLU A 157 7.46 4.40 8.87
C GLU A 157 8.40 4.64 10.06
N LEU A 158 8.26 5.76 10.76
CA LEU A 158 9.04 6.04 11.96
C LEU A 158 8.71 5.07 13.10
N SER A 159 7.44 4.71 13.27
CA SER A 159 7.01 3.74 14.28
C SER A 159 7.54 2.34 14.00
N ALA A 160 7.55 1.93 12.73
CA ALA A 160 8.11 0.64 12.29
C ALA A 160 9.62 0.55 12.59
N THR A 161 10.37 1.64 12.35
CA THR A 161 11.82 1.69 12.59
C THR A 161 12.18 1.77 14.07
N THR A 162 11.34 2.38 14.90
CA THR A 162 11.62 2.57 16.34
C THR A 162 11.07 1.46 17.22
N GLY A 163 10.27 0.53 16.67
CA GLY A 163 9.61 -0.54 17.43
C GLY A 163 8.57 -0.04 18.43
N ARG A 164 8.14 1.23 18.32
CA ARG A 164 7.12 1.82 19.19
C ARG A 164 5.75 1.67 18.54
N GLY A 165 4.73 1.34 19.32
CA GLY A 165 3.37 1.14 18.86
C GLY A 165 2.77 2.38 18.19
N HIS A 166 1.97 2.14 17.18
CA HIS A 166 1.47 3.08 16.18
C HIS A 166 0.66 4.28 16.71
N LEU A 167 -0.03 4.14 17.83
CA LEU A 167 -0.93 5.17 18.37
C LEU A 167 -0.44 5.82 19.65
N GLU A 168 0.44 5.15 20.41
CA GLU A 168 0.93 5.70 21.68
C GLU A 168 1.83 6.93 21.51
N ASN A 169 2.42 7.11 20.31
CA ASN A 169 3.33 8.23 20.03
C ASN A 169 2.64 9.52 19.59
N PHE A 170 1.39 9.48 19.19
CA PHE A 170 0.65 10.70 18.85
C PHE A 170 0.31 11.53 20.09
N VAL A 171 0.18 10.86 21.25
CA VAL A 171 -0.14 11.50 22.53
C VAL A 171 1.09 12.10 23.20
N ASP A 172 2.30 11.57 22.89
CA ASP A 172 3.57 12.00 23.49
C ASP A 172 4.38 12.98 22.61
N TRP A 173 3.80 13.52 21.55
CA TRP A 173 4.51 14.55 20.77
C TRP A 173 4.59 15.83 21.60
N PRO A 174 5.81 16.32 21.94
CA PRO A 174 6.02 17.43 22.85
C PRO A 174 5.52 18.80 22.34
N TYR A 175 4.88 18.83 21.17
CA TYR A 175 4.31 20.01 20.54
C TYR A 175 2.78 19.96 20.41
N TYR A 176 2.11 19.01 21.05
CA TYR A 176 0.65 19.09 21.18
C TYR A 176 0.34 20.14 22.25
N ASP A 177 0.24 21.39 21.82
CA ASP A 177 -0.34 22.44 22.63
C ASP A 177 -1.84 22.08 22.84
N GLU A 178 -2.29 22.15 24.10
CA GLU A 178 -3.71 21.95 24.44
C GLU A 178 -4.67 22.77 23.59
N SER A 179 -4.18 23.89 23.00
CA SER A 179 -4.91 24.72 22.06
C SER A 179 -5.35 23.97 20.79
N VAL A 180 -4.58 22.97 20.31
CA VAL A 180 -4.91 22.17 19.12
C VAL A 180 -5.99 21.15 19.44
N LEU A 181 -5.93 20.53 20.62
CA LEU A 181 -6.98 19.61 21.07
C LEU A 181 -8.31 20.33 21.29
N ASN A 182 -8.27 21.50 21.95
CA ASN A 182 -9.44 22.35 22.13
C ASN A 182 -10.03 22.82 20.78
N PHE A 183 -9.21 23.15 19.80
CA PHE A 183 -9.67 23.52 18.46
C PHE A 183 -10.35 22.35 17.73
N VAL A 184 -9.82 21.13 17.85
CA VAL A 184 -10.44 19.93 17.26
C VAL A 184 -11.77 19.60 17.95
N GLU A 185 -11.83 19.74 19.28
CA GLU A 185 -13.06 19.53 20.04
C GLU A 185 -14.13 20.59 19.73
N GLU A 186 -13.74 21.86 19.54
CA GLU A 186 -14.64 22.92 19.11
C GLU A 186 -15.19 22.70 17.70
N LEU A 187 -14.36 22.23 16.77
CA LEU A 187 -14.81 21.83 15.42
C LEU A 187 -15.81 20.66 15.48
N ALA A 188 -15.55 19.65 16.28
CA ALA A 188 -16.45 18.51 16.44
C ALA A 188 -17.76 18.87 17.16
N ALA A 189 -17.74 19.89 18.02
CA ALA A 189 -18.94 20.38 18.73
C ALA A 189 -19.79 21.36 17.90
N GLY A 190 -19.22 21.99 16.88
CA GLY A 190 -19.89 22.95 16.00
C GLY A 190 -20.74 22.35 14.89
N GLU A 191 -20.75 21.04 14.71
CA GLU A 191 -21.58 20.30 13.73
C GLU A 191 -22.94 19.83 14.33
N LYS A 192 -23.61 20.69 15.10
CA LYS A 192 -25.00 20.42 15.53
C LYS A 192 -25.95 21.48 14.99
#